data_9c77c9e472ba4e7bda8568a02edbab25
#
_entry.id   9c77c9e472ba4e7bda8568a02edbab25
#
_cell.length_a   1.000
_cell.length_b   1.000
_cell.length_c   1.000
_cell.angle_alpha   90.00
_cell.angle_beta   90.00
_cell.angle_gamma   90.00
#
_symmetry.space_group_name_H-M   'P 1'
#
loop_
_entity.id
_entity.type
_entity.pdbx_description
1 polymer ?
#
loop_
_entity_poly.entity_id
_entity_poly.type
_entity_poly.pdbx_seq_one_letter_code
_entity_poly.pdbx_strand_id
1 'polypeptide(L)'
;EKHPEVRWNVTLETNRGCPYQCTFCDWGSLTYNKVKKFDLHRVYEELEWVGRNGCDFISLADANFGMFPERDMSIADKLIAVQKEYDNPKAYTIAWAKNQKQEVVDIVKKLIYEGGSKMGLNLSVQSMDDDVLAIIKRKNLEMNKIEQVFELCEEHNIPLYTELILGLPGESMKSWKNNFYALYRSGNHTGITVYQAQLLENAEMNLTQKKMYKMEGRIVYDYLVGTYNEHEVKEGIEVITSTRDLPRDQMIEAQVFSWFMNTFHINGMTNYISRVLEKKHDIQYEDFYDNLLEYIKKDKWLNNEINRIKEHYFNWTENGKIDHEPIQGMEIHGWNLIHSTVINLQGQGKHKQVFDMVESFVKERYGDLLSPELFQDLMLFQRKFLINFEDKADYPMNIQFEHDISGYLQDHCDLETHAEYEFDFPEDKEQSLERFCEQIFFARRRNFGKAWLTKL
;
A
#
# COMPACT_ATOMS: atom_id res chain seq x y z
N GLU A 1 -20.10 -0.02 33.70
CA GLU A 1 -20.58 1.34 33.37
C GLU A 1 -20.23 1.63 31.92
N LYS A 2 -21.20 2.10 31.13
CA LYS A 2 -20.95 2.51 29.75
C LYS A 2 -20.40 3.94 29.78
N HIS A 3 -19.21 4.09 29.22
CA HIS A 3 -18.63 5.40 28.94
C HIS A 3 -18.93 5.78 27.49
N PRO A 4 -20.01 6.49 27.20
CA PRO A 4 -20.45 6.79 25.82
C PRO A 4 -19.47 7.68 25.06
N GLU A 5 -18.59 8.37 25.76
CA GLU A 5 -17.51 9.20 25.21
C GLU A 5 -16.29 8.37 24.76
N VAL A 6 -16.19 7.09 25.16
CA VAL A 6 -15.05 6.22 24.84
C VAL A 6 -15.42 5.26 23.72
N ARG A 7 -14.59 5.25 22.68
CA ARG A 7 -14.65 4.23 21.61
C ARG A 7 -13.85 3.02 22.04
N TRP A 8 -14.53 1.87 22.16
CA TRP A 8 -13.91 0.63 22.61
C TRP A 8 -13.36 -0.16 21.44
N ASN A 9 -12.07 -0.48 21.52
CA ASN A 9 -11.39 -1.38 20.60
C ASN A 9 -11.07 -2.69 21.30
N VAL A 10 -11.33 -3.80 20.64
CA VAL A 10 -11.11 -5.14 21.18
C VAL A 10 -10.14 -5.90 20.28
N THR A 11 -9.18 -6.57 20.92
CA THR A 11 -8.31 -7.53 20.22
C THR A 11 -8.78 -8.94 20.53
N LEU A 12 -9.07 -9.71 19.48
CA LEU A 12 -9.50 -11.10 19.55
C LEU A 12 -8.56 -12.00 18.77
N GLU A 13 -8.39 -13.24 19.25
CA GLU A 13 -7.72 -14.31 18.53
C GLU A 13 -8.70 -15.46 18.27
N THR A 14 -8.84 -15.87 17.01
CA THR A 14 -9.59 -17.08 16.66
C THR A 14 -8.70 -18.32 16.60
N ASN A 15 -7.42 -18.11 16.32
CA ASN A 15 -6.36 -19.11 16.41
C ASN A 15 -5.05 -18.41 16.82
N ARG A 16 -4.13 -19.18 17.39
CA ARG A 16 -2.82 -18.70 17.84
C ARG A 16 -1.70 -19.49 17.19
N GLY A 17 -0.68 -18.77 16.70
CA GLY A 17 0.53 -19.32 16.12
C GLY A 17 0.58 -19.23 14.60
N CYS A 18 1.75 -19.55 14.06
CA CYS A 18 2.03 -19.50 12.63
C CYS A 18 2.85 -20.73 12.22
N PRO A 19 2.53 -21.45 11.13
CA PRO A 19 3.28 -22.64 10.74
C PRO A 19 4.59 -22.31 10.00
N TYR A 20 4.82 -21.04 9.70
CA TYR A 20 5.99 -20.57 8.94
C TYR A 20 7.17 -20.20 9.85
N GLN A 21 8.37 -20.20 9.25
CA GLN A 21 9.63 -19.97 9.95
C GLN A 21 10.36 -18.72 9.44
N CYS A 22 9.61 -17.70 9.03
CA CYS A 22 10.22 -16.48 8.51
C CYS A 22 11.16 -15.87 9.55
N THR A 23 12.43 -15.64 9.17
CA THR A 23 13.49 -15.27 10.13
C THR A 23 13.30 -13.89 10.75
N PHE A 24 12.54 -13.01 10.12
CA PHE A 24 12.23 -11.65 10.58
C PHE A 24 11.04 -11.59 11.57
N CYS A 25 10.37 -12.71 11.82
CA CYS A 25 9.08 -12.73 12.52
C CYS A 25 9.11 -13.66 13.73
N ASP A 26 8.47 -13.25 14.85
CA ASP A 26 8.41 -14.02 16.08
C ASP A 26 7.21 -14.96 16.19
N TRP A 27 6.17 -14.80 15.37
CA TRP A 27 4.92 -15.54 15.52
C TRP A 27 5.05 -17.05 15.37
N GLY A 28 5.94 -17.51 14.48
CA GLY A 28 6.23 -18.92 14.30
C GLY A 28 7.15 -19.48 15.39
N SER A 29 8.21 -18.75 15.71
CA SER A 29 9.22 -19.16 16.71
C SER A 29 8.62 -19.34 18.10
N LEU A 30 7.78 -18.41 18.54
CA LEU A 30 7.12 -18.42 19.87
C LEU A 30 6.13 -19.59 20.04
N THR A 31 5.60 -20.15 18.95
CA THR A 31 4.63 -21.25 19.01
C THR A 31 5.18 -22.57 18.48
N TYR A 32 6.50 -22.66 18.26
CA TYR A 32 7.17 -23.82 17.68
C TYR A 32 6.53 -24.25 16.35
N ASN A 33 6.15 -23.28 15.51
CA ASN A 33 5.48 -23.47 14.22
C ASN A 33 4.14 -24.25 14.30
N LYS A 34 3.48 -24.22 15.45
CA LYS A 34 2.17 -24.83 15.65
C LYS A 34 1.07 -23.79 15.63
N VAL A 35 -0.08 -24.19 15.10
CA VAL A 35 -1.30 -23.39 15.13
C VAL A 35 -2.32 -24.07 16.03
N LYS A 36 -2.78 -23.35 17.05
CA LYS A 36 -3.85 -23.78 17.95
C LYS A 36 -5.12 -23.02 17.60
N LYS A 37 -6.14 -23.74 17.14
CA LYS A 37 -7.48 -23.18 16.94
C LYS A 37 -8.23 -23.10 18.25
N PHE A 38 -8.90 -21.98 18.51
CA PHE A 38 -9.84 -21.89 19.62
C PHE A 38 -11.19 -22.49 19.22
N ASP A 39 -11.97 -22.91 20.19
CA ASP A 39 -13.29 -23.45 19.96
C ASP A 39 -14.20 -22.43 19.29
N LEU A 40 -14.98 -22.84 18.29
CA LEU A 40 -15.85 -21.92 17.54
C LEU A 40 -16.95 -21.30 18.41
N HIS A 41 -17.48 -22.09 19.37
CA HIS A 41 -18.49 -21.56 20.26
C HIS A 41 -17.95 -20.40 21.10
N ARG A 42 -16.72 -20.54 21.62
CA ARG A 42 -16.02 -19.43 22.32
C ARG A 42 -15.88 -18.22 21.40
N VAL A 43 -15.40 -18.40 20.17
CA VAL A 43 -15.20 -17.28 19.23
C VAL A 43 -16.52 -16.57 18.92
N TYR A 44 -17.61 -17.33 18.76
CA TYR A 44 -18.94 -16.76 18.53
C TYR A 44 -19.46 -15.99 19.74
N GLU A 45 -19.23 -16.48 20.97
CA GLU A 45 -19.60 -15.77 22.18
C GLU A 45 -18.82 -14.47 22.36
N GLU A 46 -17.53 -14.48 22.02
CA GLU A 46 -16.69 -13.28 22.06
C GLU A 46 -17.18 -12.22 21.04
N LEU A 47 -17.49 -12.62 19.80
CA LEU A 47 -18.06 -11.71 18.79
C LEU A 47 -19.43 -11.18 19.22
N GLU A 48 -20.27 -12.03 19.79
CA GLU A 48 -21.58 -11.64 20.33
C GLU A 48 -21.46 -10.64 21.48
N TRP A 49 -20.46 -10.86 22.35
CA TRP A 49 -20.14 -9.94 23.45
C TRP A 49 -19.73 -8.56 22.92
N VAL A 50 -18.90 -8.52 21.87
CA VAL A 50 -18.45 -7.27 21.22
C VAL A 50 -19.66 -6.47 20.72
N GLY A 51 -20.57 -7.11 19.99
CA GLY A 51 -21.80 -6.46 19.49
C GLY A 51 -22.66 -5.91 20.61
N ARG A 52 -22.99 -6.76 21.60
CA ARG A 52 -23.83 -6.39 22.75
C ARG A 52 -23.27 -5.24 23.58
N ASN A 53 -21.95 -5.13 23.68
CA ASN A 53 -21.30 -4.10 24.49
C ASN A 53 -20.95 -2.84 23.69
N GLY A 54 -21.34 -2.77 22.41
CA GLY A 54 -21.14 -1.59 21.57
C GLY A 54 -19.66 -1.26 21.34
N CYS A 55 -18.82 -2.30 21.15
CA CYS A 55 -17.42 -2.07 20.80
C CYS A 55 -17.33 -1.65 19.33
N ASP A 56 -16.65 -0.54 19.05
CA ASP A 56 -16.61 0.05 17.70
C ASP A 56 -15.68 -0.70 16.74
N PHE A 57 -14.60 -1.30 17.27
CA PHE A 57 -13.55 -1.87 16.45
C PHE A 57 -13.04 -3.20 16.98
N ILE A 58 -12.78 -4.14 16.07
CA ILE A 58 -12.09 -5.41 16.34
C ILE A 58 -10.75 -5.47 15.61
N SER A 59 -9.69 -5.80 16.33
CA SER A 59 -8.46 -6.30 15.74
C SER A 59 -8.42 -7.83 15.89
N LEU A 60 -8.56 -8.56 14.77
CA LEU A 60 -8.30 -10.00 14.76
C LEU A 60 -6.79 -10.23 14.70
N ALA A 61 -6.21 -10.67 15.80
CA ALA A 61 -4.79 -10.86 15.98
C ALA A 61 -4.29 -12.24 15.50
N ASP A 62 -5.03 -12.90 14.65
CA ASP A 62 -4.62 -14.15 14.00
C ASP A 62 -3.44 -13.87 13.06
N ALA A 63 -2.43 -14.74 13.08
CA ALA A 63 -1.29 -14.59 12.17
C ALA A 63 -1.65 -14.81 10.69
N ASN A 64 -2.70 -15.57 10.39
CA ASN A 64 -3.06 -16.00 9.05
C ASN A 64 -4.56 -16.35 8.99
N PHE A 65 -5.45 -15.38 9.02
CA PHE A 65 -6.88 -15.62 8.84
C PHE A 65 -7.16 -16.04 7.38
N GLY A 66 -8.04 -17.00 7.18
CA GLY A 66 -8.26 -17.67 5.89
C GLY A 66 -7.40 -18.93 5.69
N MET A 67 -6.54 -19.28 6.66
CA MET A 67 -5.80 -20.54 6.62
C MET A 67 -6.72 -21.77 6.74
N PHE A 68 -7.86 -21.61 7.39
CA PHE A 68 -8.89 -22.65 7.57
C PHE A 68 -10.20 -22.21 6.93
N PRO A 69 -10.34 -22.26 5.58
CA PRO A 69 -11.35 -21.53 4.84
C PRO A 69 -12.79 -21.74 5.34
N GLU A 70 -13.23 -22.98 5.55
CA GLU A 70 -14.59 -23.28 6.01
C GLU A 70 -14.88 -22.67 7.40
N ARG A 71 -13.90 -22.81 8.30
CA ARG A 71 -13.99 -22.26 9.66
C ARG A 71 -13.97 -20.74 9.65
N ASP A 72 -13.07 -20.17 8.89
CA ASP A 72 -12.86 -18.71 8.85
C ASP A 72 -14.01 -18.02 8.12
N MET A 73 -14.62 -18.68 7.11
CA MET A 73 -15.88 -18.25 6.51
C MET A 73 -17.02 -18.22 7.54
N SER A 74 -17.12 -19.25 8.39
CA SER A 74 -18.18 -19.29 9.43
C SER A 74 -17.98 -18.20 10.51
N ILE A 75 -16.73 -17.80 10.79
CA ILE A 75 -16.43 -16.66 11.67
C ILE A 75 -16.83 -15.34 10.99
N ALA A 76 -16.55 -15.18 9.69
CA ALA A 76 -16.98 -14.03 8.91
C ALA A 76 -18.51 -13.90 8.89
N ASP A 77 -19.22 -15.02 8.70
CA ASP A 77 -20.69 -15.07 8.78
C ASP A 77 -21.21 -14.58 10.14
N LYS A 78 -20.61 -15.08 11.23
CA LYS A 78 -20.99 -14.66 12.58
C LYS A 78 -20.69 -13.18 12.82
N LEU A 79 -19.56 -12.67 12.36
CA LEU A 79 -19.20 -11.26 12.47
C LEU A 79 -20.23 -10.37 11.76
N ILE A 80 -20.61 -10.73 10.53
CA ILE A 80 -21.62 -10.01 9.75
C ILE A 80 -22.98 -10.05 10.46
N ALA A 81 -23.37 -11.21 11.00
CA ALA A 81 -24.61 -11.34 11.74
C ALA A 81 -24.65 -10.43 12.98
N VAL A 82 -23.56 -10.38 13.74
CA VAL A 82 -23.41 -9.51 14.91
C VAL A 82 -23.47 -8.04 14.50
N GLN A 83 -22.82 -7.65 13.42
CA GLN A 83 -22.89 -6.28 12.90
C GLN A 83 -24.32 -5.88 12.53
N LYS A 84 -25.08 -6.77 11.87
CA LYS A 84 -26.47 -6.52 11.48
C LYS A 84 -27.41 -6.42 12.69
N GLU A 85 -27.18 -7.21 13.73
CA GLU A 85 -28.01 -7.25 14.94
C GLU A 85 -27.77 -6.07 15.87
N TYR A 86 -26.50 -5.71 16.11
CA TYR A 86 -26.10 -4.72 17.13
C TYR A 86 -25.60 -3.41 16.55
N ASP A 87 -25.50 -3.27 15.22
CA ASP A 87 -24.86 -2.13 14.54
C ASP A 87 -23.39 -1.91 14.99
N ASN A 88 -22.74 -2.97 15.48
CA ASN A 88 -21.35 -3.00 15.96
C ASN A 88 -20.75 -4.40 15.74
N PRO A 89 -19.41 -4.50 15.51
CA PRO A 89 -18.42 -3.42 15.38
C PRO A 89 -18.60 -2.62 14.08
N LYS A 90 -18.20 -1.35 14.09
CA LYS A 90 -18.21 -0.49 12.88
C LYS A 90 -17.08 -0.81 11.91
N ALA A 91 -15.98 -1.33 12.42
CA ALA A 91 -14.84 -1.72 11.61
C ALA A 91 -14.00 -2.83 12.29
N TYR A 92 -13.16 -3.46 11.50
CA TYR A 92 -12.22 -4.49 11.98
C TYR A 92 -10.97 -4.55 11.10
N THR A 93 -9.88 -5.12 11.65
CA THR A 93 -8.68 -5.48 10.89
C THR A 93 -8.41 -6.97 10.96
N ILE A 94 -7.87 -7.50 9.88
CA ILE A 94 -7.54 -8.92 9.72
C ILE A 94 -6.17 -9.05 9.05
N ALA A 95 -5.29 -9.89 9.62
CA ALA A 95 -4.06 -10.31 8.94
C ALA A 95 -4.34 -11.58 8.14
N TRP A 96 -4.31 -11.46 6.83
CA TRP A 96 -4.67 -12.53 5.92
C TRP A 96 -3.61 -13.61 5.79
N ALA A 97 -4.03 -14.84 5.50
CA ALA A 97 -3.15 -15.96 5.24
C ALA A 97 -2.22 -15.70 4.04
N LYS A 98 -0.97 -16.13 4.16
CA LYS A 98 0.07 -15.91 3.12
C LYS A 98 -0.22 -16.68 1.83
N ASN A 99 -0.77 -17.87 1.95
CA ASN A 99 -1.14 -18.73 0.80
C ASN A 99 -2.60 -18.45 0.45
N GLN A 100 -2.84 -17.32 -0.18
CA GLN A 100 -4.17 -16.91 -0.59
C GLN A 100 -4.64 -17.78 -1.75
N LYS A 101 -5.82 -18.33 -1.58
CA LYS A 101 -6.56 -19.12 -2.57
C LYS A 101 -7.88 -18.41 -2.84
N GLN A 102 -8.63 -18.93 -3.81
CA GLN A 102 -9.98 -18.43 -4.12
C GLN A 102 -10.84 -18.27 -2.85
N GLU A 103 -10.78 -19.23 -1.93
CA GLU A 103 -11.59 -19.21 -0.70
C GLU A 103 -11.28 -18.01 0.20
N VAL A 104 -10.03 -17.51 0.19
CA VAL A 104 -9.69 -16.28 0.94
C VAL A 104 -10.31 -15.06 0.26
N VAL A 105 -10.27 -15.00 -1.06
CA VAL A 105 -10.91 -13.93 -1.84
C VAL A 105 -12.42 -13.94 -1.59
N ASP A 106 -13.04 -15.12 -1.52
CA ASP A 106 -14.48 -15.25 -1.23
C ASP A 106 -14.85 -14.73 0.17
N ILE A 107 -14.00 -15.00 1.18
CA ILE A 107 -14.19 -14.45 2.53
C ILE A 107 -14.09 -12.91 2.51
N VAL A 108 -13.08 -12.36 1.83
CA VAL A 108 -12.89 -10.90 1.70
C VAL A 108 -14.08 -10.26 1.00
N LYS A 109 -14.49 -10.84 -0.12
CA LYS A 109 -15.66 -10.41 -0.90
C LYS A 109 -16.91 -10.33 -0.02
N LYS A 110 -17.16 -11.38 0.74
CA LYS A 110 -18.31 -11.43 1.66
C LYS A 110 -18.24 -10.34 2.73
N LEU A 111 -17.09 -10.16 3.36
CA LEU A 111 -16.87 -9.13 4.37
C LEU A 111 -17.04 -7.71 3.82
N ILE A 112 -16.67 -7.47 2.56
CA ILE A 112 -16.86 -6.18 1.89
C ILE A 112 -18.34 -5.94 1.55
N TYR A 113 -18.95 -6.86 0.84
CA TYR A 113 -20.28 -6.64 0.25
C TYR A 113 -21.43 -6.87 1.22
N GLU A 114 -21.29 -7.80 2.17
CA GLU A 114 -22.33 -8.08 3.16
C GLU A 114 -22.05 -7.45 4.52
N GLY A 115 -20.77 -7.32 4.91
CA GLY A 115 -20.31 -6.76 6.18
C GLY A 115 -19.89 -5.29 6.13
N GLY A 116 -19.96 -4.66 4.94
CA GLY A 116 -19.58 -3.24 4.77
C GLY A 116 -18.10 -2.95 5.09
N SER A 117 -17.23 -3.98 5.06
CA SER A 117 -15.80 -3.79 5.31
C SER A 117 -15.20 -2.82 4.31
N LYS A 118 -14.45 -1.87 4.82
CA LYS A 118 -13.60 -0.99 4.01
C LYS A 118 -12.19 -1.55 3.80
N MET A 119 -11.89 -2.69 4.42
CA MET A 119 -10.59 -3.36 4.33
C MET A 119 -10.54 -4.27 3.12
N GLY A 120 -9.52 -4.10 2.29
CA GLY A 120 -9.23 -4.99 1.18
C GLY A 120 -8.38 -6.20 1.57
N LEU A 121 -7.90 -6.89 0.56
CA LEU A 121 -6.99 -8.01 0.69
C LEU A 121 -5.54 -7.51 0.78
N ASN A 122 -4.79 -8.03 1.75
CA ASN A 122 -3.37 -7.80 1.85
C ASN A 122 -2.59 -9.01 1.34
N LEU A 123 -1.75 -8.84 0.35
CA LEU A 123 -0.82 -9.84 -0.13
C LEU A 123 0.61 -9.52 0.33
N SER A 124 0.99 -10.02 1.51
CA SER A 124 2.32 -9.77 2.08
C SER A 124 3.38 -10.62 1.39
N VAL A 125 4.02 -10.12 0.33
CA VAL A 125 5.11 -10.82 -0.38
C VAL A 125 6.48 -10.62 0.29
N GLN A 126 6.70 -9.47 0.90
CA GLN A 126 7.92 -9.03 1.62
C GLN A 126 9.13 -8.77 0.70
N SER A 127 9.39 -9.62 -0.27
CA SER A 127 10.35 -9.50 -1.37
C SER A 127 9.87 -10.33 -2.55
N MET A 128 10.31 -9.98 -3.76
CA MET A 128 10.09 -10.77 -4.99
C MET A 128 11.40 -11.41 -5.47
N ASP A 129 12.48 -11.28 -4.71
CA ASP A 129 13.80 -11.87 -5.01
C ASP A 129 13.93 -13.23 -4.34
N ASP A 130 14.16 -14.29 -5.15
CA ASP A 130 14.20 -15.67 -4.66
C ASP A 130 15.35 -15.92 -3.69
N ASP A 131 16.50 -15.27 -3.87
CA ASP A 131 17.65 -15.42 -2.98
C ASP A 131 17.35 -14.78 -1.61
N VAL A 132 16.77 -13.58 -1.60
CA VAL A 132 16.32 -12.93 -0.36
C VAL A 132 15.27 -13.78 0.33
N LEU A 133 14.27 -14.28 -0.40
CA LEU A 133 13.22 -15.15 0.13
C LEU A 133 13.79 -16.43 0.75
N ALA A 134 14.77 -17.07 0.09
CA ALA A 134 15.44 -18.24 0.63
C ALA A 134 16.19 -17.93 1.94
N ILE A 135 16.90 -16.80 2.00
CA ILE A 135 17.61 -16.35 3.20
C ILE A 135 16.67 -16.13 4.38
N ILE A 136 15.53 -15.51 4.16
CA ILE A 136 14.53 -15.24 5.21
C ILE A 136 13.59 -16.42 5.47
N LYS A 137 13.85 -17.59 4.88
CA LYS A 137 13.03 -18.81 5.00
C LYS A 137 11.56 -18.59 4.66
N ARG A 138 11.30 -17.77 3.65
CA ARG A 138 9.96 -17.49 3.17
C ARG A 138 9.74 -18.07 1.78
N LYS A 139 8.59 -18.68 1.59
CA LYS A 139 8.11 -19.08 0.26
C LYS A 139 6.86 -18.27 -0.06
N ASN A 140 6.91 -17.50 -1.12
CA ASN A 140 5.75 -16.80 -1.67
C ASN A 140 4.90 -17.75 -2.52
N LEU A 141 3.73 -17.28 -2.93
CA LEU A 141 2.97 -17.92 -4.02
C LEU A 141 3.80 -17.87 -5.30
N GLU A 142 3.59 -18.82 -6.17
CA GLU A 142 4.10 -18.76 -7.54
C GLU A 142 3.51 -17.56 -8.28
N MET A 143 4.28 -16.96 -9.20
CA MET A 143 3.90 -15.72 -9.86
C MET A 143 2.52 -15.78 -10.51
N ASN A 144 2.22 -16.85 -11.25
CA ASN A 144 0.92 -17.07 -11.87
C ASN A 144 -0.25 -17.09 -10.88
N LYS A 145 -0.01 -17.50 -9.63
CA LYS A 145 -1.04 -17.46 -8.58
C LYS A 145 -1.20 -16.07 -7.97
N ILE A 146 -0.12 -15.30 -7.93
CA ILE A 146 -0.16 -13.89 -7.55
C ILE A 146 -1.00 -13.10 -8.56
N GLU A 147 -0.73 -13.31 -9.85
CA GLU A 147 -1.48 -12.72 -10.97
C GLU A 147 -2.98 -13.07 -10.87
N GLN A 148 -3.32 -14.34 -10.67
CA GLN A 148 -4.72 -14.76 -10.49
C GLN A 148 -5.41 -14.07 -9.30
N VAL A 149 -4.70 -13.85 -8.18
CA VAL A 149 -5.27 -13.12 -7.04
C VAL A 149 -5.54 -11.65 -7.42
N PHE A 150 -4.65 -11.03 -8.20
CA PHE A 150 -4.84 -9.66 -8.68
C PHE A 150 -6.03 -9.55 -9.62
N GLU A 151 -6.13 -10.44 -10.60
CA GLU A 151 -7.26 -10.52 -11.54
C GLU A 151 -8.60 -10.69 -10.80
N LEU A 152 -8.67 -11.63 -9.85
CA LEU A 152 -9.88 -11.85 -9.04
C LEU A 152 -10.26 -10.63 -8.19
N CYS A 153 -9.28 -9.95 -7.64
CA CYS A 153 -9.54 -8.74 -6.86
C CYS A 153 -10.04 -7.59 -7.76
N GLU A 154 -9.49 -7.46 -8.97
CA GLU A 154 -9.93 -6.48 -9.95
C GLU A 154 -11.36 -6.80 -10.44
N GLU A 155 -11.63 -8.04 -10.87
CA GLU A 155 -12.96 -8.51 -11.30
C GLU A 155 -14.05 -8.22 -10.26
N HIS A 156 -13.71 -8.40 -8.99
CA HIS A 156 -14.65 -8.21 -7.90
C HIS A 156 -14.54 -6.85 -7.19
N ASN A 157 -13.81 -5.89 -7.73
CA ASN A 157 -13.58 -4.57 -7.13
C ASN A 157 -13.13 -4.66 -5.65
N ILE A 158 -12.30 -5.64 -5.33
CA ILE A 158 -11.73 -5.81 -4.00
C ILE A 158 -10.45 -4.97 -3.90
N PRO A 159 -10.37 -4.00 -2.97
CA PRO A 159 -9.12 -3.27 -2.76
C PRO A 159 -7.99 -4.22 -2.41
N LEU A 160 -6.90 -4.16 -3.16
CA LEU A 160 -5.72 -4.99 -2.94
C LEU A 160 -4.51 -4.11 -2.65
N TYR A 161 -3.65 -4.56 -1.74
CA TYR A 161 -2.33 -3.97 -1.55
C TYR A 161 -1.31 -5.05 -1.21
N THR A 162 -0.06 -4.79 -1.55
CA THR A 162 1.05 -5.67 -1.22
C THR A 162 1.98 -5.02 -0.20
N GLU A 163 2.76 -5.84 0.48
CA GLU A 163 3.73 -5.40 1.46
C GLU A 163 5.12 -5.88 1.09
N LEU A 164 6.08 -4.96 1.14
CA LEU A 164 7.50 -5.20 1.02
C LEU A 164 8.20 -4.82 2.33
N ILE A 165 9.31 -5.49 2.64
CA ILE A 165 10.17 -5.14 3.77
C ILE A 165 11.55 -4.76 3.22
N LEU A 166 11.93 -3.49 3.40
CA LEU A 166 13.24 -2.97 3.03
C LEU A 166 14.28 -3.27 4.11
N GLY A 167 15.45 -3.74 3.70
CA GLY A 167 16.57 -4.03 4.59
C GLY A 167 16.61 -5.48 5.06
N LEU A 168 15.97 -6.40 4.37
CA LEU A 168 16.12 -7.82 4.58
C LEU A 168 17.55 -8.30 4.25
N PRO A 169 18.05 -9.35 4.92
CA PRO A 169 19.39 -9.86 4.65
C PRO A 169 19.50 -10.40 3.22
N GLY A 170 20.58 -10.02 2.54
CA GLY A 170 20.84 -10.36 1.12
C GLY A 170 20.21 -9.39 0.12
N GLU A 171 19.38 -8.45 0.54
CA GLU A 171 18.78 -7.47 -0.35
C GLU A 171 19.81 -6.44 -0.83
N SER A 172 19.79 -6.16 -2.13
CA SER A 172 20.61 -5.15 -2.80
C SER A 172 19.74 -4.06 -3.43
N MET A 173 20.31 -2.94 -3.83
CA MET A 173 19.56 -1.91 -4.56
C MET A 173 18.91 -2.46 -5.86
N LYS A 174 19.59 -3.41 -6.52
CA LYS A 174 19.05 -4.05 -7.72
C LYS A 174 17.83 -4.92 -7.42
N SER A 175 17.93 -5.81 -6.42
CA SER A 175 16.79 -6.66 -6.02
C SER A 175 15.63 -5.82 -5.48
N TRP A 176 15.95 -4.73 -4.75
CA TRP A 176 14.94 -3.80 -4.25
C TRP A 176 14.13 -3.15 -5.37
N LYS A 177 14.79 -2.59 -6.38
CA LYS A 177 14.11 -2.03 -7.57
C LYS A 177 13.26 -3.08 -8.28
N ASN A 178 13.81 -4.28 -8.47
CA ASN A 178 13.11 -5.37 -9.15
C ASN A 178 11.83 -5.81 -8.42
N ASN A 179 11.73 -5.66 -7.09
CA ASN A 179 10.49 -5.94 -6.35
C ASN A 179 9.30 -5.13 -6.91
N PHE A 180 9.48 -3.84 -7.19
CA PHE A 180 8.43 -2.99 -7.75
C PHE A 180 8.09 -3.38 -9.19
N TYR A 181 9.10 -3.57 -10.02
CA TYR A 181 8.90 -3.92 -11.42
C TYR A 181 8.20 -5.29 -11.57
N ALA A 182 8.59 -6.28 -10.78
CA ALA A 182 7.95 -7.57 -10.76
C ALA A 182 6.48 -7.49 -10.32
N LEU A 183 6.18 -6.69 -9.30
CA LEU A 183 4.80 -6.47 -8.85
C LEU A 183 3.96 -5.75 -9.90
N TYR A 184 4.51 -4.77 -10.63
CA TYR A 184 3.76 -4.09 -11.68
C TYR A 184 3.50 -5.02 -12.86
N ARG A 185 4.48 -5.83 -13.28
CA ARG A 185 4.28 -6.87 -14.30
C ARG A 185 3.24 -7.92 -13.91
N SER A 186 3.10 -8.23 -12.64
CA SER A 186 2.06 -9.16 -12.17
C SER A 186 0.69 -8.52 -11.95
N GLY A 187 0.50 -7.25 -12.32
CA GLY A 187 -0.79 -6.56 -12.27
C GLY A 187 -1.04 -5.74 -11.00
N ASN A 188 -0.07 -5.60 -10.08
CA ASN A 188 -0.27 -4.74 -8.91
C ASN A 188 -0.08 -3.26 -9.27
N HIS A 189 -1.17 -2.57 -9.50
CA HIS A 189 -1.18 -1.13 -9.79
C HIS A 189 -1.93 -0.31 -8.72
N THR A 190 -2.29 -0.92 -7.58
CA THR A 190 -3.21 -0.35 -6.59
C THR A 190 -2.55 0.08 -5.29
N GLY A 191 -1.58 -0.66 -4.78
CA GLY A 191 -0.93 -0.28 -3.53
C GLY A 191 0.28 -1.14 -3.18
N ILE A 192 1.40 -0.49 -2.83
CA ILE A 192 2.59 -1.14 -2.26
C ILE A 192 2.96 -0.41 -0.97
N THR A 193 2.85 -1.11 0.14
CA THR A 193 3.33 -0.61 1.44
C THR A 193 4.75 -1.11 1.67
N VAL A 194 5.65 -0.20 1.99
CA VAL A 194 7.04 -0.51 2.32
C VAL A 194 7.24 -0.37 3.82
N TYR A 195 7.64 -1.45 4.46
CA TYR A 195 8.06 -1.46 5.86
C TYR A 195 9.58 -1.50 5.95
N GLN A 196 10.15 -0.81 6.93
CA GLN A 196 11.55 -1.00 7.27
C GLN A 196 11.70 -2.25 8.12
N ALA A 197 12.71 -3.08 7.81
CA ALA A 197 13.01 -4.28 8.59
C ALA A 197 13.32 -3.92 10.05
N GLN A 198 12.74 -4.65 10.97
CA GLN A 198 12.90 -4.48 12.42
C GLN A 198 13.65 -5.67 13.00
N LEU A 199 14.51 -5.41 13.96
CA LEU A 199 15.21 -6.45 14.72
C LEU A 199 14.40 -6.81 15.96
N LEU A 200 13.47 -7.75 15.80
CA LEU A 200 12.69 -8.29 16.92
C LEU A 200 13.60 -9.17 17.77
N GLU A 201 13.50 -9.04 19.11
CA GLU A 201 14.44 -9.64 20.05
C GLU A 201 14.62 -11.16 19.89
N ASN A 202 13.53 -11.89 19.65
CA ASN A 202 13.53 -13.35 19.56
C ASN A 202 13.54 -13.89 18.12
N ALA A 203 13.53 -13.00 17.12
CA ALA A 203 13.55 -13.41 15.72
C ALA A 203 14.94 -13.91 15.31
N GLU A 204 14.99 -14.97 14.50
CA GLU A 204 16.24 -15.54 13.99
C GLU A 204 17.09 -14.48 13.28
N MET A 205 16.47 -13.53 12.60
CA MET A 205 17.16 -12.44 11.92
C MET A 205 18.03 -11.64 12.89
N ASN A 206 17.56 -11.35 14.09
CA ASN A 206 18.34 -10.66 15.12
C ASN A 206 19.37 -11.58 15.78
N LEU A 207 18.95 -12.82 16.13
CA LEU A 207 19.80 -13.73 16.91
C LEU A 207 21.03 -14.24 16.12
N THR A 208 20.87 -14.48 14.81
CA THR A 208 21.90 -15.12 14.00
C THR A 208 22.27 -14.34 12.74
N GLN A 209 21.31 -13.80 11.99
CA GLN A 209 21.56 -13.18 10.70
C GLN A 209 22.12 -11.76 10.83
N LYS A 210 21.81 -11.02 11.90
CA LYS A 210 22.34 -9.67 12.16
C LYS A 210 23.88 -9.63 11.99
N LYS A 211 24.59 -10.56 12.64
CA LYS A 211 26.05 -10.64 12.55
C LYS A 211 26.52 -11.10 11.16
N MET A 212 25.85 -12.10 10.57
CA MET A 212 26.23 -12.69 9.27
C MET A 212 26.12 -11.68 8.13
N TYR A 213 25.08 -10.88 8.14
CA TYR A 213 24.79 -9.87 7.10
C TYR A 213 25.23 -8.46 7.49
N LYS A 214 26.00 -8.32 8.59
CA LYS A 214 26.49 -7.02 9.10
C LYS A 214 25.39 -5.98 9.19
N MET A 215 24.24 -6.37 9.73
CA MET A 215 23.10 -5.48 9.85
C MET A 215 23.31 -4.49 10.98
N GLU A 216 23.14 -3.22 10.70
CA GLU A 216 23.15 -2.15 11.69
C GLU A 216 21.75 -1.60 11.88
N GLY A 217 21.40 -1.29 13.12
CA GLY A 217 20.10 -0.74 13.48
C GLY A 217 20.20 0.59 14.20
N ARG A 218 19.08 1.28 14.26
CA ARG A 218 18.84 2.44 15.12
C ARG A 218 17.57 2.23 15.90
N ILE A 219 17.60 2.63 17.18
CA ILE A 219 16.40 2.63 18.01
C ILE A 219 15.59 3.88 17.67
N VAL A 220 14.35 3.66 17.28
CA VAL A 220 13.37 4.69 16.95
C VAL A 220 12.22 4.57 17.93
N TYR A 221 11.89 5.65 18.61
CA TYR A 221 10.84 5.67 19.65
C TYR A 221 9.46 6.01 19.10
N ASP A 222 9.36 6.72 17.98
CA ASP A 222 8.10 7.23 17.40
C ASP A 222 7.70 6.48 16.13
N TYR A 223 8.17 5.23 15.97
CA TYR A 223 7.98 4.45 14.74
C TYR A 223 6.52 4.08 14.47
N LEU A 224 5.78 3.74 15.50
CA LEU A 224 4.38 3.28 15.39
C LEU A 224 3.41 4.34 15.91
N VAL A 225 3.42 5.52 15.31
CA VAL A 225 2.38 6.54 15.55
C VAL A 225 1.80 6.48 16.97
N GLY A 226 2.56 6.86 17.93
CA GLY A 226 2.09 7.02 19.30
C GLY A 226 2.31 8.46 19.70
N THR A 227 1.26 9.18 19.95
CA THR A 227 1.38 10.34 20.81
C THR A 227 1.76 9.83 22.19
N TYR A 228 3.06 9.75 22.47
CA TYR A 228 3.48 9.51 23.83
C TYR A 228 3.12 10.75 24.65
N ASN A 229 2.23 10.59 25.61
CA ASN A 229 2.11 11.58 26.66
C ASN A 229 3.44 11.69 27.40
N GLU A 230 3.81 12.85 27.88
CA GLU A 230 5.08 13.09 28.63
C GLU A 230 5.33 12.14 29.79
N HIS A 231 4.29 11.40 30.23
CA HIS A 231 4.30 10.48 31.34
C HIS A 231 4.38 8.98 30.95
N GLU A 232 4.42 8.67 29.65
CA GLU A 232 4.48 7.29 29.18
C GLU A 232 5.93 6.79 29.05
N VAL A 233 6.12 5.49 29.33
CA VAL A 233 7.40 4.85 29.07
C VAL A 233 7.59 4.72 27.58
N LYS A 234 8.65 5.33 27.05
CA LYS A 234 8.98 5.26 25.63
C LYS A 234 9.46 3.85 25.27
N GLU A 235 8.75 3.20 24.35
CA GLU A 235 9.16 1.93 23.78
C GLU A 235 9.92 2.19 22.47
N GLY A 236 11.16 1.72 22.39
CA GLY A 236 12.00 1.85 21.22
C GLY A 236 11.96 0.60 20.36
N ILE A 237 11.94 0.77 19.05
CA ILE A 237 12.05 -0.31 18.07
C ILE A 237 13.39 -0.18 17.35
N GLU A 238 14.19 -1.25 17.33
CA GLU A 238 15.42 -1.27 16.54
C GLU A 238 15.09 -1.56 15.07
N VAL A 239 15.27 -0.56 14.23
CA VAL A 239 15.06 -0.64 12.77
C VAL A 239 16.38 -0.71 12.03
N ILE A 240 16.45 -1.51 10.97
CA ILE A 240 17.66 -1.71 10.18
C ILE A 240 17.94 -0.47 9.34
N THR A 241 19.15 0.05 9.42
CA THR A 241 19.62 1.23 8.67
C THR A 241 20.71 0.91 7.67
N SER A 242 21.38 -0.25 7.80
CA SER A 242 22.30 -0.77 6.79
C SER A 242 22.44 -2.27 6.88
N THR A 243 22.83 -2.89 5.77
CA THR A 243 23.24 -4.30 5.72
C THR A 243 24.54 -4.41 4.90
N ARG A 244 25.15 -5.61 4.88
CA ARG A 244 26.33 -5.87 4.02
C ARG A 244 26.04 -5.58 2.54
N ASP A 245 24.84 -5.95 2.07
CA ASP A 245 24.47 -5.94 0.66
C ASP A 245 23.71 -4.65 0.27
N LEU A 246 23.23 -3.89 1.27
CA LEU A 246 22.59 -2.59 1.13
C LEU A 246 23.14 -1.62 2.19
N PRO A 247 24.34 -1.00 1.93
CA PRO A 247 24.92 0.01 2.80
C PRO A 247 23.98 1.20 3.03
N ARG A 248 24.28 2.02 4.05
CA ARG A 248 23.36 3.09 4.51
C ARG A 248 22.98 4.09 3.42
N ASP A 249 23.90 4.54 2.62
CA ASP A 249 23.65 5.44 1.50
C ASP A 249 22.68 4.83 0.49
N GLN A 250 22.90 3.56 0.14
CA GLN A 250 21.98 2.81 -0.72
C GLN A 250 20.63 2.51 -0.04
N MET A 251 20.62 2.32 1.30
CA MET A 251 19.37 2.19 2.05
C MET A 251 18.52 3.46 1.94
N ILE A 252 19.12 4.64 2.07
CA ILE A 252 18.45 5.92 1.86
C ILE A 252 17.97 6.06 0.41
N GLU A 253 18.78 5.67 -0.57
CA GLU A 253 18.39 5.67 -1.97
C GLU A 253 17.23 4.71 -2.24
N ALA A 254 17.19 3.54 -1.59
CA ALA A 254 16.08 2.59 -1.69
C ALA A 254 14.78 3.14 -1.10
N GLN A 255 14.85 3.92 -0.01
CA GLN A 255 13.69 4.63 0.53
C GLN A 255 13.19 5.71 -0.43
N VAL A 256 14.09 6.52 -0.99
CA VAL A 256 13.74 7.53 -2.00
C VAL A 256 13.13 6.86 -3.24
N PHE A 257 13.68 5.73 -3.67
CA PHE A 257 13.12 4.97 -4.77
C PHE A 257 11.72 4.44 -4.45
N SER A 258 11.50 3.94 -3.24
CA SER A 258 10.18 3.47 -2.79
C SER A 258 9.15 4.60 -2.80
N TRP A 259 9.53 5.79 -2.31
CA TRP A 259 8.73 6.99 -2.40
C TRP A 259 8.42 7.35 -3.86
N PHE A 260 9.44 7.34 -4.73
CA PHE A 260 9.29 7.67 -6.14
C PHE A 260 8.30 6.73 -6.85
N MET A 261 8.45 5.42 -6.69
CA MET A 261 7.58 4.42 -7.30
C MET A 261 6.13 4.54 -6.80
N ASN A 262 5.94 4.76 -5.50
CA ASN A 262 4.61 5.01 -4.96
C ASN A 262 4.02 6.32 -5.48
N THR A 263 4.79 7.40 -5.53
CA THR A 263 4.32 8.71 -5.98
C THR A 263 3.92 8.69 -7.45
N PHE A 264 4.79 8.18 -8.31
CA PHE A 264 4.56 8.27 -9.76
C PHE A 264 3.66 7.16 -10.29
N HIS A 265 3.79 5.92 -9.80
CA HIS A 265 2.94 4.83 -10.27
C HIS A 265 1.69 4.67 -9.40
N ILE A 266 1.86 4.31 -8.14
CA ILE A 266 0.72 3.93 -7.27
C ILE A 266 -0.22 5.12 -7.01
N ASN A 267 0.31 6.30 -6.73
CA ASN A 267 -0.51 7.50 -6.50
C ASN A 267 -1.05 8.13 -7.80
N GLY A 268 -0.70 7.59 -8.97
CA GLY A 268 -1.38 7.89 -10.23
C GLY A 268 -0.85 9.07 -11.02
N MET A 269 0.44 9.44 -10.89
CA MET A 269 1.02 10.49 -11.76
C MET A 269 1.37 9.96 -13.16
N THR A 270 1.72 8.68 -13.30
CA THR A 270 2.15 8.09 -14.59
C THR A 270 1.65 6.66 -14.81
N ASN A 271 0.73 6.18 -13.99
CA ASN A 271 0.26 4.79 -13.99
C ASN A 271 -0.21 4.31 -15.37
N TYR A 272 -1.20 4.99 -15.96
CA TYR A 272 -1.75 4.62 -17.26
C TYR A 272 -0.75 4.79 -18.39
N ILE A 273 0.10 5.82 -18.31
CA ILE A 273 1.15 6.09 -19.29
C ILE A 273 2.14 4.92 -19.35
N SER A 274 2.69 4.53 -18.22
CA SER A 274 3.68 3.44 -18.15
C SER A 274 3.09 2.09 -18.57
N ARG A 275 1.83 1.82 -18.21
CA ARG A 275 1.11 0.59 -18.58
C ARG A 275 0.82 0.50 -20.07
N VAL A 276 0.37 1.60 -20.69
CA VAL A 276 0.13 1.64 -22.15
C VAL A 276 1.43 1.48 -22.91
N LEU A 277 2.50 2.16 -22.49
CA LEU A 277 3.81 2.03 -23.13
C LEU A 277 4.38 0.61 -23.00
N GLU A 278 4.23 -0.01 -21.86
CA GLU A 278 4.63 -1.40 -21.64
C GLU A 278 3.82 -2.34 -22.52
N LYS A 279 2.49 -2.32 -22.41
CA LYS A 279 1.60 -3.28 -23.09
C LYS A 279 1.59 -3.13 -24.62
N LYS A 280 1.66 -1.90 -25.14
CA LYS A 280 1.59 -1.63 -26.61
C LYS A 280 2.97 -1.63 -27.29
N HIS A 281 4.01 -1.19 -26.59
CA HIS A 281 5.33 -0.92 -27.17
C HIS A 281 6.48 -1.68 -26.52
N ASP A 282 6.19 -2.58 -25.56
CA ASP A 282 7.19 -3.37 -24.80
C ASP A 282 8.23 -2.49 -24.09
N ILE A 283 7.84 -1.27 -23.69
CA ILE A 283 8.71 -0.41 -22.89
C ILE A 283 8.69 -0.90 -21.45
N GLN A 284 9.76 -1.50 -21.03
CA GLN A 284 9.87 -2.10 -19.71
C GLN A 284 9.72 -1.04 -18.60
N TYR A 285 9.08 -1.38 -17.47
CA TYR A 285 8.93 -0.48 -16.33
C TYR A 285 10.27 0.05 -15.82
N GLU A 286 11.32 -0.78 -15.87
CA GLU A 286 12.69 -0.40 -15.53
C GLU A 286 13.16 0.81 -16.36
N ASP A 287 13.01 0.71 -17.68
CA ASP A 287 13.47 1.76 -18.61
C ASP A 287 12.64 3.03 -18.44
N PHE A 288 11.32 2.88 -18.29
CA PHE A 288 10.44 4.03 -18.10
C PHE A 288 10.76 4.78 -16.81
N TYR A 289 10.82 4.07 -15.66
CA TYR A 289 10.98 4.71 -14.37
C TYR A 289 12.40 5.16 -14.07
N ASP A 290 13.43 4.46 -14.55
CA ASP A 290 14.81 4.94 -14.41
C ASP A 290 15.02 6.23 -15.24
N ASN A 291 14.47 6.31 -16.45
CA ASN A 291 14.49 7.54 -17.26
C ASN A 291 13.69 8.68 -16.61
N LEU A 292 12.52 8.38 -16.07
CA LEU A 292 11.68 9.37 -15.40
C LEU A 292 12.36 9.93 -14.15
N LEU A 293 12.98 9.06 -13.33
CA LEU A 293 13.68 9.48 -12.11
C LEU A 293 14.81 10.46 -12.41
N GLU A 294 15.56 10.23 -13.50
CA GLU A 294 16.58 11.18 -13.93
C GLU A 294 15.98 12.47 -14.52
N TYR A 295 14.84 12.37 -15.20
CA TYR A 295 14.20 13.51 -15.83
C TYR A 295 13.62 14.49 -14.80
N ILE A 296 12.93 14.00 -13.77
CA ILE A 296 12.30 14.83 -12.74
C ILE A 296 13.28 15.66 -11.92
N LYS A 297 14.56 15.27 -11.87
CA LYS A 297 15.63 16.05 -11.21
C LYS A 297 15.87 17.40 -11.89
N LYS A 298 15.43 17.58 -13.14
CA LYS A 298 15.51 18.84 -13.88
C LYS A 298 14.44 19.85 -13.43
N ASP A 299 13.32 19.37 -12.89
CA ASP A 299 12.28 20.22 -12.33
C ASP A 299 12.64 20.64 -10.90
N LYS A 300 12.71 21.95 -10.65
CA LYS A 300 13.15 22.47 -9.36
C LYS A 300 12.26 22.02 -8.19
N TRP A 301 10.95 21.95 -8.39
CA TRP A 301 10.03 21.58 -7.31
C TRP A 301 10.14 20.11 -6.99
N LEU A 302 10.14 19.24 -7.99
CA LEU A 302 10.30 17.77 -7.80
C LEU A 302 11.69 17.43 -7.25
N ASN A 303 12.74 18.11 -7.67
CA ASN A 303 14.07 17.90 -7.11
C ASN A 303 14.12 18.33 -5.63
N ASN A 304 13.41 19.39 -5.24
CA ASN A 304 13.28 19.73 -3.82
C ASN A 304 12.50 18.66 -3.03
N GLU A 305 11.46 18.06 -3.60
CA GLU A 305 10.75 16.93 -2.97
C GLU A 305 11.68 15.72 -2.79
N ILE A 306 12.48 15.37 -3.79
CA ILE A 306 13.50 14.30 -3.68
C ILE A 306 14.46 14.60 -2.52
N ASN A 307 14.97 15.82 -2.43
CA ASN A 307 15.91 16.20 -1.38
C ASN A 307 15.26 16.20 0.01
N ARG A 308 14.00 16.67 0.13
CA ARG A 308 13.23 16.62 1.38
C ARG A 308 13.05 15.17 1.87
N ILE A 309 12.66 14.27 0.98
CA ILE A 309 12.50 12.84 1.30
C ILE A 309 13.85 12.22 1.68
N LYS A 310 14.91 12.54 0.95
CA LYS A 310 16.26 12.06 1.24
C LYS A 310 16.77 12.54 2.60
N GLU A 311 16.54 13.81 2.94
CA GLU A 311 16.92 14.39 4.23
C GLU A 311 16.15 13.77 5.39
N HIS A 312 14.84 13.52 5.22
CA HIS A 312 14.03 12.82 6.21
C HIS A 312 14.61 11.44 6.53
N TYR A 313 14.90 10.61 5.51
CA TYR A 313 15.47 9.29 5.73
C TYR A 313 16.91 9.32 6.23
N PHE A 314 17.70 10.32 5.84
CA PHE A 314 19.03 10.55 6.41
C PHE A 314 18.93 10.82 7.92
N ASN A 315 18.10 11.75 8.34
CA ASN A 315 17.92 12.09 9.76
C ASN A 315 17.44 10.90 10.57
N TRP A 316 16.52 10.13 10.00
CA TRP A 316 16.00 8.93 10.62
C TRP A 316 17.09 7.85 10.81
N THR A 317 17.88 7.55 9.78
CA THR A 317 18.95 6.52 9.83
C THR A 317 20.15 6.95 10.68
N GLU A 318 20.44 8.25 10.74
CA GLU A 318 21.56 8.77 11.55
C GLU A 318 21.17 8.98 13.01
N ASN A 319 20.05 9.59 13.26
CA ASN A 319 19.69 10.11 14.57
C ASN A 319 18.59 9.32 15.27
N GLY A 320 17.93 8.36 14.59
CA GLY A 320 16.74 7.67 15.08
C GLY A 320 15.55 8.62 15.32
N LYS A 321 15.58 9.80 14.69
CA LYS A 321 14.51 10.80 14.79
C LYS A 321 13.66 10.79 13.54
N ILE A 322 12.37 10.72 13.74
CA ILE A 322 11.38 10.91 12.69
C ILE A 322 10.99 12.40 12.73
N ASP A 323 11.23 13.09 11.62
CA ASP A 323 10.74 14.45 11.48
C ASP A 323 9.24 14.39 11.21
N HIS A 324 8.46 14.86 12.18
CA HIS A 324 7.01 14.99 12.08
C HIS A 324 6.64 16.41 11.59
N GLU A 325 7.40 16.98 10.65
CA GLU A 325 7.01 18.25 10.10
C GLU A 325 5.62 18.15 9.46
N PRO A 326 4.69 19.05 9.85
CA PRO A 326 3.35 19.01 9.31
C PRO A 326 3.37 19.31 7.81
N ILE A 327 2.87 18.39 7.00
CA ILE A 327 2.67 18.64 5.58
C ILE A 327 1.47 19.58 5.45
N GLN A 328 1.67 20.76 4.88
CA GLN A 328 0.63 21.80 4.75
C GLN A 328 -0.07 22.19 6.07
N GLY A 329 0.65 22.16 7.19
CA GLY A 329 0.08 22.47 8.51
C GLY A 329 -0.68 21.33 9.18
N MET A 330 -0.75 20.16 8.53
CA MET A 330 -1.35 18.95 9.12
C MET A 330 -0.32 18.17 9.92
N GLU A 331 -0.71 17.74 11.12
CA GLU A 331 0.10 16.79 11.89
C GLU A 331 0.07 15.41 11.22
N ILE A 332 1.11 15.11 10.45
CA ILE A 332 1.28 13.79 9.86
C ILE A 332 2.15 12.98 10.80
N HIS A 333 1.50 12.07 11.51
CA HIS A 333 2.18 11.12 12.37
C HIS A 333 2.56 9.88 11.55
N GLY A 334 3.85 9.63 11.41
CA GLY A 334 4.36 8.43 10.77
C GLY A 334 5.66 8.67 9.97
N TRP A 335 6.47 7.64 9.92
CA TRP A 335 7.79 7.65 9.28
C TRP A 335 7.74 7.51 7.75
N ASN A 336 6.60 7.10 7.20
CA ASN A 336 6.48 6.83 5.76
C ASN A 336 5.80 7.99 5.03
N LEU A 337 6.60 8.74 4.29
CA LEU A 337 6.16 9.94 3.56
C LEU A 337 5.69 9.65 2.11
N ILE A 338 5.29 8.41 1.78
CA ILE A 338 4.93 8.01 0.40
C ILE A 338 3.81 8.85 -0.23
N HIS A 339 2.92 9.43 0.58
CA HIS A 339 1.82 10.27 0.08
C HIS A 339 2.10 11.76 0.22
N SER A 340 3.19 12.14 0.89
CA SER A 340 3.47 13.54 1.22
C SER A 340 3.59 14.44 0.00
N THR A 341 4.18 13.96 -1.08
CA THR A 341 4.35 14.76 -2.31
C THR A 341 3.02 14.98 -3.03
N VAL A 342 2.09 14.02 -3.01
CA VAL A 342 0.74 14.22 -3.57
C VAL A 342 -0.01 15.27 -2.76
N ILE A 343 0.14 15.27 -1.44
CA ILE A 343 -0.43 16.29 -0.56
C ILE A 343 0.19 17.65 -0.83
N ASN A 344 1.53 17.74 -0.93
CA ASN A 344 2.22 18.97 -1.28
C ASN A 344 1.83 19.50 -2.67
N LEU A 345 1.64 18.60 -3.63
CA LEU A 345 1.17 18.93 -4.97
C LEU A 345 -0.19 19.64 -4.92
N GLN A 346 -1.13 19.13 -4.11
CA GLN A 346 -2.44 19.75 -3.92
C GLN A 346 -2.32 21.11 -3.18
N GLY A 347 -1.67 21.10 -2.04
CA GLY A 347 -1.57 22.28 -1.17
C GLY A 347 -0.76 23.44 -1.74
N GLN A 348 0.14 23.17 -2.68
CA GLN A 348 0.98 24.18 -3.33
C GLN A 348 0.55 24.53 -4.76
N GLY A 349 -0.59 23.98 -5.23
CA GLY A 349 -1.10 24.22 -6.58
C GLY A 349 -0.12 23.77 -7.69
N LYS A 350 0.58 22.63 -7.50
CA LYS A 350 1.62 22.15 -8.41
C LYS A 350 1.14 21.14 -9.43
N HIS A 351 -0.12 20.78 -9.40
CA HIS A 351 -0.69 19.75 -10.28
C HIS A 351 -0.38 20.03 -11.76
N LYS A 352 -0.73 21.21 -12.25
CA LYS A 352 -0.46 21.59 -13.65
C LYS A 352 1.02 21.52 -14.00
N GLN A 353 1.90 22.08 -13.17
CA GLN A 353 3.35 22.09 -13.41
C GLN A 353 3.91 20.67 -13.54
N VAL A 354 3.51 19.75 -12.65
CA VAL A 354 4.01 18.38 -12.64
C VAL A 354 3.51 17.62 -13.87
N PHE A 355 2.24 17.77 -14.24
CA PHE A 355 1.72 17.11 -15.45
C PHE A 355 2.27 17.69 -16.75
N ASP A 356 2.55 18.99 -16.83
CA ASP A 356 3.24 19.58 -17.97
C ASP A 356 4.68 19.03 -18.12
N MET A 357 5.35 18.76 -16.99
CA MET A 357 6.66 18.09 -16.98
C MET A 357 6.54 16.62 -17.42
N VAL A 358 5.54 15.86 -16.94
CA VAL A 358 5.29 14.47 -17.36
C VAL A 358 5.00 14.41 -18.86
N GLU A 359 4.17 15.31 -19.37
CA GLU A 359 3.86 15.42 -20.79
C GLU A 359 5.14 15.70 -21.63
N SER A 360 5.98 16.61 -21.16
CA SER A 360 7.27 16.92 -21.82
C SER A 360 8.20 15.70 -21.84
N PHE A 361 8.27 14.98 -20.72
CA PHE A 361 9.05 13.74 -20.61
C PHE A 361 8.57 12.68 -21.61
N VAL A 362 7.27 12.41 -21.63
CA VAL A 362 6.69 11.40 -22.54
C VAL A 362 6.89 11.78 -23.99
N LYS A 363 6.68 13.06 -24.33
CA LYS A 363 6.89 13.57 -25.68
C LYS A 363 8.35 13.45 -26.12
N GLU A 364 9.30 13.82 -25.25
CA GLU A 364 10.73 13.78 -25.56
C GLU A 364 11.27 12.35 -25.73
N ARG A 365 10.76 11.40 -24.92
CA ARG A 365 11.30 10.04 -24.86
C ARG A 365 10.54 9.02 -25.69
N TYR A 366 9.24 9.19 -25.82
CA TYR A 366 8.32 8.19 -26.38
C TYR A 366 7.35 8.77 -27.41
N GLY A 367 7.44 10.07 -27.73
CA GLY A 367 6.53 10.73 -28.67
C GLY A 367 6.49 10.08 -30.05
N ASP A 368 7.62 9.56 -30.53
CA ASP A 368 7.71 8.88 -31.83
C ASP A 368 7.00 7.51 -31.85
N LEU A 369 6.67 6.94 -30.70
CA LEU A 369 5.95 5.67 -30.56
C LEU A 369 4.43 5.85 -30.52
N LEU A 370 3.95 7.05 -30.24
CA LEU A 370 2.53 7.36 -30.03
C LEU A 370 1.99 8.19 -31.19
N SER A 371 0.80 7.84 -31.68
CA SER A 371 0.10 8.77 -32.58
C SER A 371 -0.24 10.07 -31.83
N PRO A 372 -0.40 11.20 -32.55
CA PRO A 372 -0.79 12.46 -31.91
C PRO A 372 -2.08 12.34 -31.07
N GLU A 373 -3.05 11.57 -31.56
CA GLU A 373 -4.34 11.34 -30.95
C GLU A 373 -4.19 10.51 -29.67
N LEU A 374 -3.45 9.39 -29.74
CA LEU A 374 -3.18 8.55 -28.58
C LEU A 374 -2.37 9.31 -27.50
N PHE A 375 -1.40 10.12 -27.93
CA PHE A 375 -0.64 10.95 -26.99
C PHE A 375 -1.57 11.92 -26.25
N GLN A 376 -2.47 12.61 -26.98
CA GLN A 376 -3.41 13.55 -26.36
C GLN A 376 -4.36 12.85 -25.38
N ASP A 377 -4.96 11.74 -25.80
CA ASP A 377 -5.88 10.96 -24.96
C ASP A 377 -5.19 10.46 -23.69
N LEU A 378 -3.99 9.90 -23.85
CA LEU A 378 -3.24 9.33 -22.74
C LEU A 378 -2.84 10.40 -21.70
N MET A 379 -2.38 11.57 -22.15
CA MET A 379 -2.03 12.69 -21.27
C MET A 379 -3.28 13.26 -20.59
N LEU A 380 -4.38 13.42 -21.31
CA LEU A 380 -5.64 13.90 -20.75
C LEU A 380 -6.20 12.93 -19.71
N PHE A 381 -6.27 11.63 -20.06
CA PHE A 381 -6.76 10.58 -19.16
C PHE A 381 -5.96 10.55 -17.86
N GLN A 382 -4.62 10.50 -17.96
CA GLN A 382 -3.75 10.47 -16.80
C GLN A 382 -3.88 11.72 -15.92
N ARG A 383 -3.98 12.92 -16.54
CA ARG A 383 -4.13 14.19 -15.83
C ARG A 383 -5.45 14.28 -15.07
N LYS A 384 -6.54 13.75 -15.63
CA LYS A 384 -7.87 13.78 -14.99
C LYS A 384 -8.05 12.66 -13.96
N PHE A 385 -7.30 11.58 -14.10
CA PHE A 385 -7.33 10.48 -13.14
C PHE A 385 -6.80 10.88 -11.75
N LEU A 386 -5.69 11.62 -11.66
CA LEU A 386 -5.25 12.22 -10.41
C LEU A 386 -5.96 13.55 -10.21
N ILE A 387 -6.90 13.60 -9.28
CA ILE A 387 -7.72 14.77 -9.01
C ILE A 387 -6.83 15.98 -8.67
N ASN A 388 -7.11 17.12 -9.31
CA ASN A 388 -6.70 18.43 -8.82
C ASN A 388 -7.82 19.00 -7.95
N PHE A 389 -7.55 19.24 -6.67
CA PHE A 389 -8.57 19.74 -5.75
C PHE A 389 -9.15 21.10 -6.16
N GLU A 390 -8.35 21.93 -6.83
CA GLU A 390 -8.82 23.24 -7.35
C GLU A 390 -9.94 23.08 -8.38
N ASP A 391 -9.95 21.94 -9.13
CA ASP A 391 -10.94 21.63 -10.17
C ASP A 391 -12.16 20.86 -9.62
N LYS A 392 -12.30 20.70 -8.31
CA LYS A 392 -13.34 19.83 -7.70
C LYS A 392 -14.78 20.16 -8.11
N ALA A 393 -15.04 21.42 -8.43
CA ALA A 393 -16.37 21.87 -8.88
C ALA A 393 -16.73 21.37 -10.29
N ASP A 394 -15.74 21.00 -11.10
CA ASP A 394 -15.93 20.53 -12.47
C ASP A 394 -16.35 19.05 -12.53
N TYR A 395 -16.14 18.30 -11.45
CA TYR A 395 -16.55 16.90 -11.36
C TYR A 395 -18.05 16.77 -11.05
N PRO A 396 -18.78 15.71 -11.52
CA PRO A 396 -18.28 14.74 -12.47
C PRO A 396 -18.07 15.35 -13.86
N MET A 397 -17.07 14.87 -14.60
CA MET A 397 -16.82 15.28 -15.98
C MET A 397 -16.92 14.09 -16.92
N ASN A 398 -17.71 14.25 -17.98
CA ASN A 398 -17.80 13.26 -19.05
C ASN A 398 -16.81 13.65 -20.15
N ILE A 399 -15.91 12.74 -20.48
CA ILE A 399 -14.86 12.98 -21.48
C ILE A 399 -14.89 11.86 -22.50
N GLN A 400 -14.93 12.23 -23.78
CA GLN A 400 -14.81 11.31 -24.90
C GLN A 400 -13.36 11.16 -25.33
N PHE A 401 -12.96 9.93 -25.62
CA PHE A 401 -11.63 9.54 -26.05
C PHE A 401 -11.71 8.76 -27.37
N GLU A 402 -10.77 8.98 -28.27
CA GLU A 402 -10.59 8.16 -29.45
C GLU A 402 -10.06 6.76 -29.11
N HIS A 403 -9.43 6.62 -27.93
CA HIS A 403 -8.81 5.39 -27.45
C HIS A 403 -9.36 4.98 -26.09
N ASP A 404 -9.80 3.73 -25.96
CA ASP A 404 -10.24 3.14 -24.67
C ASP A 404 -9.06 2.66 -23.84
N ILE A 405 -8.39 3.58 -23.16
CA ILE A 405 -7.18 3.33 -22.39
C ILE A 405 -7.46 2.33 -21.25
N SER A 406 -8.53 2.53 -20.49
CA SER A 406 -8.84 1.66 -19.35
C SER A 406 -9.31 0.28 -19.80
N GLY A 407 -10.20 0.21 -20.78
CA GLY A 407 -10.67 -1.05 -21.33
C GLY A 407 -9.56 -1.88 -21.98
N TYR A 408 -8.65 -1.22 -22.72
CA TYR A 408 -7.46 -1.88 -23.27
C TYR A 408 -6.55 -2.47 -22.19
N LEU A 409 -6.28 -1.74 -21.11
CA LEU A 409 -5.42 -2.20 -20.04
C LEU A 409 -6.03 -3.36 -19.22
N GLN A 410 -7.35 -3.50 -19.27
CA GLN A 410 -8.11 -4.59 -18.62
C GLN A 410 -8.43 -5.75 -19.58
N ASP A 411 -7.89 -5.76 -20.80
CA ASP A 411 -8.15 -6.77 -21.83
C ASP A 411 -9.63 -6.89 -22.24
N HIS A 412 -10.41 -5.81 -22.09
CA HIS A 412 -11.82 -5.77 -22.45
C HIS A 412 -12.06 -5.40 -23.92
N CYS A 413 -11.13 -4.67 -24.53
CA CYS A 413 -11.24 -4.21 -25.93
C CYS A 413 -9.87 -3.82 -26.49
N ASP A 414 -9.84 -3.57 -27.82
CA ASP A 414 -8.68 -2.98 -28.49
C ASP A 414 -8.53 -1.50 -28.11
N LEU A 415 -7.29 -1.01 -28.12
CA LEU A 415 -6.97 0.35 -27.71
C LEU A 415 -7.66 1.40 -28.58
N GLU A 416 -7.80 1.13 -29.88
CA GLU A 416 -8.41 1.99 -30.90
C GLU A 416 -9.96 2.02 -30.82
N THR A 417 -10.54 1.51 -29.73
CA THR A 417 -11.98 1.59 -29.45
C THR A 417 -12.30 2.96 -28.87
N HIS A 418 -13.32 3.63 -29.41
CA HIS A 418 -13.82 4.88 -28.82
C HIS A 418 -14.48 4.63 -27.47
N ALA A 419 -14.24 5.51 -26.52
CA ALA A 419 -14.82 5.41 -25.20
C ALA A 419 -15.24 6.76 -24.63
N GLU A 420 -16.27 6.76 -23.80
CA GLU A 420 -16.65 7.88 -22.98
C GLU A 420 -16.57 7.47 -21.51
N TYR A 421 -15.91 8.30 -20.70
CA TYR A 421 -15.75 8.07 -19.28
C TYR A 421 -16.29 9.24 -18.47
N GLU A 422 -17.03 8.92 -17.43
CA GLU A 422 -17.28 9.82 -16.32
C GLU A 422 -16.14 9.71 -15.31
N PHE A 423 -15.53 10.86 -15.02
CA PHE A 423 -14.58 11.02 -13.91
C PHE A 423 -15.32 11.68 -12.77
N ASP A 424 -15.49 10.97 -11.64
CA ASP A 424 -16.20 11.52 -10.49
C ASP A 424 -15.28 11.75 -9.30
N PHE A 425 -15.66 12.73 -8.47
CA PHE A 425 -14.97 13.06 -7.24
C PHE A 425 -15.42 12.08 -6.13
N PRO A 426 -14.51 11.26 -5.57
CA PRO A 426 -14.89 10.14 -4.71
C PRO A 426 -15.39 10.53 -3.32
N GLU A 427 -15.36 11.80 -2.97
CA GLU A 427 -15.60 12.32 -1.63
C GLU A 427 -16.59 13.49 -1.67
N ASP A 428 -16.87 14.05 -0.49
CA ASP A 428 -17.70 15.25 -0.39
C ASP A 428 -17.00 16.45 -1.05
N LYS A 429 -17.60 17.01 -2.09
CA LYS A 429 -17.07 18.17 -2.83
C LYS A 429 -17.00 19.45 -1.98
N GLU A 430 -17.81 19.54 -0.93
CA GLU A 430 -17.84 20.67 -0.02
C GLU A 430 -16.72 20.62 1.04
N GLN A 431 -15.98 19.50 1.11
CA GLN A 431 -14.89 19.35 2.05
C GLN A 431 -13.76 20.37 1.83
N SER A 432 -13.03 20.68 2.90
CA SER A 432 -11.83 21.52 2.84
C SER A 432 -10.66 20.78 2.17
N LEU A 433 -9.68 21.55 1.67
CA LEU A 433 -8.42 20.99 1.16
C LEU A 433 -7.71 20.13 2.23
N GLU A 434 -7.71 20.59 3.47
CA GLU A 434 -7.12 19.87 4.60
C GLU A 434 -7.77 18.49 4.78
N ARG A 435 -9.10 18.42 4.77
CA ARG A 435 -9.85 17.16 4.88
C ARG A 435 -9.58 16.24 3.71
N PHE A 436 -9.48 16.75 2.50
CA PHE A 436 -9.11 15.99 1.32
C PHE A 436 -7.69 15.41 1.44
N CYS A 437 -6.73 16.21 1.89
CA CYS A 437 -5.36 15.77 2.13
C CYS A 437 -5.25 14.72 3.25
N GLU A 438 -6.01 14.89 4.33
CA GLU A 438 -6.12 13.86 5.38
C GLU A 438 -6.62 12.52 4.83
N GLN A 439 -7.60 12.55 3.95
CA GLN A 439 -8.13 11.35 3.32
C GLN A 439 -7.09 10.67 2.42
N ILE A 440 -6.33 11.44 1.63
CA ILE A 440 -5.20 10.90 0.84
C ILE A 440 -4.20 10.21 1.78
N PHE A 441 -3.85 10.83 2.89
CA PHE A 441 -2.86 10.31 3.81
C PHE A 441 -3.34 9.08 4.58
N PHE A 442 -4.55 9.13 5.14
CA PHE A 442 -5.10 8.06 5.99
C PHE A 442 -5.81 6.96 5.21
N ALA A 443 -6.27 7.25 4.00
CA ALA A 443 -6.94 6.26 3.15
C ALA A 443 -5.97 5.24 2.54
N ARG A 444 -4.99 4.78 3.27
CA ARG A 444 -3.87 3.87 2.91
C ARG A 444 -4.21 2.76 1.89
N ARG A 445 -5.47 2.60 1.50
CA ARG A 445 -5.99 1.45 0.75
C ARG A 445 -7.08 1.80 -0.27
N ARG A 446 -7.37 3.10 -0.51
CA ARG A 446 -8.40 3.55 -1.46
C ARG A 446 -7.99 4.85 -2.13
N ASN A 447 -8.23 4.90 -3.40
CA ASN A 447 -8.26 6.08 -4.29
C ASN A 447 -7.45 7.34 -3.92
N PHE A 448 -6.28 7.26 -3.43
CA PHE A 448 -5.32 8.33 -3.07
C PHE A 448 -5.47 9.65 -3.89
N GLY A 449 -6.63 10.33 -3.79
CA GLY A 449 -6.94 11.50 -4.61
C GLY A 449 -7.21 11.21 -6.08
N LYS A 450 -7.56 9.97 -6.44
CA LYS A 450 -7.90 9.54 -7.80
C LYS A 450 -9.39 9.66 -8.06
N ALA A 451 -9.76 10.02 -9.28
CA ALA A 451 -11.16 10.02 -9.71
C ALA A 451 -11.74 8.59 -9.76
N TRP A 452 -13.01 8.47 -9.46
CA TRP A 452 -13.75 7.28 -9.81
C TRP A 452 -14.05 7.30 -11.31
N LEU A 453 -13.85 6.17 -11.96
CA LEU A 453 -14.06 6.02 -13.40
C LEU A 453 -15.28 5.15 -13.64
N THR A 454 -16.22 5.68 -14.41
CA THR A 454 -17.36 4.92 -14.93
C THR A 454 -17.35 5.03 -16.45
N LYS A 455 -17.27 3.91 -17.17
CA LYS A 455 -17.44 3.88 -18.62
C LYS A 455 -18.92 4.04 -18.94
N LEU A 456 -19.24 5.00 -19.81
CA LEU A 456 -20.60 5.35 -20.23
C LEU A 456 -21.06 4.59 -21.47
#